data_0dfa36a07ddfc6e86221507091487418
#
_entry.id   0dfa36a07ddfc6e86221507091487418
#
_cell.length_a   1.000
_cell.length_b   1.000
_cell.length_c   1.000
_cell.angle_alpha   90.00
_cell.angle_beta   90.00
_cell.angle_gamma   90.00
#
_symmetry.space_group_name_H-M   'P 1'
#
loop_
_entity.id
_entity.type
_entity.pdbx_description
1 polymer ?
#
loop_
_entity_poly.entity_id
_entity_poly.type
_entity_poly.pdbx_seq_one_letter_code
_entity_poly.pdbx_strand_id
1 'polypeptide(L)'
;VIIRIWAIPEEKLRRLLIVDSAFDTSGQNKSQHGWIVAYTTPALARGKEAPVSLVYWKSRRLRRKASSSLLCESLSGSKAMANFLRVASLDAALRVTGHRHGMPLTHLALEEPTVLTKQSRTNVDPEAQMVMDAKALYDSLLSEQQNQDDERAALECSMIKEDMEQLGCRPRWVPHDKNPADALTKCEGAHFEPMSRLLRTSTFSIREESEELEQRRAVKDVLGYVPRPRSMPFSAS
;
A
#
# COMPACT_ATOMS: atom_id res chain seq x y z
N VAL A 1 9.08 20.45 -9.64
CA VAL A 1 7.83 19.67 -9.39
C VAL A 1 7.01 20.42 -8.38
N ILE A 2 5.74 20.68 -8.68
CA ILE A 2 4.79 21.32 -7.75
C ILE A 2 3.92 20.20 -7.17
N ILE A 3 3.96 20.02 -5.86
CA ILE A 3 3.06 19.10 -5.16
C ILE A 3 1.77 19.85 -4.87
N ARG A 4 0.66 19.36 -5.41
CA ARG A 4 -0.67 19.93 -5.15
C ARG A 4 -1.30 19.25 -3.95
N ILE A 5 -1.86 20.04 -3.05
CA ILE A 5 -2.68 19.57 -1.94
C ILE A 5 -4.11 19.98 -2.19
N TRP A 6 -5.02 19.02 -2.23
CA TRP A 6 -6.44 19.26 -2.44
C TRP A 6 -7.13 19.58 -1.12
N ALA A 7 -8.02 20.56 -1.15
CA ALA A 7 -8.93 20.82 -0.04
C ALA A 7 -10.05 19.77 -0.06
N ILE A 8 -9.83 18.64 0.58
CA ILE A 8 -10.81 17.56 0.68
C ILE A 8 -11.66 17.81 1.93
N PRO A 9 -13.00 17.94 1.81
CA PRO A 9 -13.89 18.04 2.96
C PRO A 9 -13.71 16.86 3.90
N GLU A 10 -13.81 17.09 5.20
CA GLU A 10 -13.52 16.09 6.24
C GLU A 10 -14.37 14.82 6.10
N GLU A 11 -15.65 14.96 5.84
CA GLU A 11 -16.58 13.85 5.65
C GLU A 11 -16.25 12.98 4.42
N LYS A 12 -15.52 13.54 3.44
CA LYS A 12 -15.04 12.84 2.23
C LYS A 12 -13.58 12.41 2.32
N LEU A 13 -12.90 12.73 3.43
CA LEU A 13 -11.50 12.39 3.56
C LEU A 13 -11.35 10.88 3.78
N ARG A 14 -10.50 10.27 2.96
CA ARG A 14 -10.08 8.86 3.06
C ARG A 14 -8.58 8.78 3.03
N ARG A 15 -8.04 7.74 3.65
CA ARG A 15 -6.59 7.52 3.72
C ARG A 15 -6.16 6.52 2.67
N LEU A 16 -4.98 6.76 2.11
CA LEU A 16 -4.38 5.93 1.07
C LEU A 16 -2.94 5.59 1.46
N LEU A 17 -2.63 4.31 1.46
CA LEU A 17 -1.28 3.77 1.57
C LEU A 17 -0.95 3.06 0.26
N ILE A 18 0.18 3.39 -0.37
CA ILE A 18 0.69 2.69 -1.55
C ILE A 18 2.05 2.13 -1.19
N VAL A 19 2.26 0.84 -1.43
CA VAL A 19 3.49 0.14 -1.03
C VAL A 19 4.13 -0.60 -2.19
N ASP A 20 5.45 -0.71 -2.12
CA ASP A 20 6.26 -1.55 -3.02
C ASP A 20 7.51 -2.06 -2.30
N SER A 21 8.07 -3.16 -2.79
CA SER A 21 9.39 -3.62 -2.41
C SER A 21 10.18 -4.17 -3.59
N ALA A 22 11.49 -4.04 -3.53
CA ALA A 22 12.43 -4.67 -4.45
C ALA A 22 13.24 -5.71 -3.68
N PHE A 23 13.00 -6.99 -4.00
CA PHE A 23 13.71 -8.12 -3.40
C PHE A 23 15.09 -8.30 -4.05
N ASP A 24 16.13 -8.35 -3.24
CA ASP A 24 17.49 -8.58 -3.70
C ASP A 24 17.79 -10.07 -3.85
N THR A 25 17.92 -10.53 -5.08
CA THR A 25 18.27 -11.91 -5.43
C THR A 25 19.78 -12.16 -5.40
N SER A 26 20.63 -11.12 -5.31
CA SER A 26 22.10 -11.25 -5.30
C SER A 26 22.66 -11.77 -3.97
N GLY A 27 21.82 -11.87 -2.94
CA GLY A 27 22.24 -12.28 -1.60
C GLY A 27 23.00 -11.22 -0.80
N GLN A 28 23.21 -10.02 -1.35
CA GLN A 28 23.91 -8.92 -0.66
C GLN A 28 23.02 -8.14 0.32
N ASN A 29 21.77 -8.62 0.53
CA ASN A 29 20.78 -7.99 1.39
C ASN A 29 20.53 -6.52 1.04
N LYS A 30 20.36 -6.22 -0.24
CA LYS A 30 20.09 -4.89 -0.78
C LYS A 30 18.61 -4.63 -1.04
N SER A 31 17.72 -5.51 -0.55
CA SER A 31 16.27 -5.34 -0.69
C SER A 31 15.85 -3.95 -0.23
N GLN A 32 14.99 -3.32 -1.01
CA GLN A 32 14.49 -1.97 -0.79
C GLN A 32 13.00 -1.99 -0.53
N HIS A 33 12.52 -1.08 0.27
CA HIS A 33 11.09 -0.86 0.45
C HIS A 33 10.73 0.62 0.32
N GLY A 34 9.55 0.86 -0.23
CA GLY A 34 9.03 2.19 -0.42
C GLY A 34 7.54 2.26 -0.14
N TRP A 35 7.06 3.39 0.36
CA TRP A 35 5.64 3.64 0.52
C TRP A 35 5.29 5.12 0.44
N ILE A 36 4.04 5.35 0.11
CA ILE A 36 3.42 6.67 0.01
C ILE A 36 2.18 6.65 0.89
N VAL A 37 2.04 7.64 1.77
CA VAL A 37 0.81 7.92 2.51
C VAL A 37 0.19 9.18 1.95
N ALA A 38 -1.09 9.14 1.68
CA ALA A 38 -1.83 10.24 1.10
C ALA A 38 -3.26 10.32 1.64
N TYR A 39 -3.90 11.45 1.43
CA TYR A 39 -5.34 11.61 1.52
C TYR A 39 -5.99 11.53 0.14
N THR A 40 -7.20 11.00 0.10
CA THR A 40 -8.02 10.84 -1.10
C THR A 40 -9.51 10.95 -0.75
N THR A 41 -10.38 10.59 -1.67
CA THR A 41 -11.84 10.59 -1.50
C THR A 41 -12.43 9.19 -1.71
N PRO A 42 -13.70 8.94 -1.31
CA PRO A 42 -14.40 7.67 -1.55
C PRO A 42 -14.48 7.27 -3.03
N ALA A 43 -14.31 8.21 -3.95
CA ALA A 43 -14.31 7.92 -5.39
C ALA A 43 -13.25 6.88 -5.77
N LEU A 44 -12.09 6.89 -5.08
CA LEU A 44 -11.01 5.94 -5.32
C LEU A 44 -11.46 4.50 -5.01
N ALA A 45 -12.16 4.29 -3.90
CA ALA A 45 -12.67 2.97 -3.52
C ALA A 45 -13.65 2.39 -4.54
N ARG A 46 -14.35 3.27 -5.27
CA ARG A 46 -15.33 2.92 -6.31
C ARG A 46 -14.71 2.76 -7.70
N GLY A 47 -13.40 2.63 -7.80
CA GLY A 47 -12.71 2.48 -9.09
C GLY A 47 -12.64 3.75 -9.93
N LYS A 48 -13.02 4.92 -9.39
CA LYS A 48 -12.99 6.21 -10.11
C LYS A 48 -11.68 6.93 -9.88
N GLU A 49 -11.30 7.77 -10.82
CA GLU A 49 -10.22 8.71 -10.61
C GLU A 49 -10.55 9.66 -9.45
N ALA A 50 -9.63 9.80 -8.52
CA ALA A 50 -9.82 10.59 -7.32
C ALA A 50 -8.60 11.50 -7.05
N PRO A 51 -8.82 12.67 -6.42
CA PRO A 51 -7.73 13.54 -5.98
C PRO A 51 -6.88 12.84 -4.93
N VAL A 52 -5.57 13.09 -4.99
CA VAL A 52 -4.59 12.57 -4.04
C VAL A 52 -3.73 13.70 -3.50
N SER A 53 -3.71 13.85 -2.18
CA SER A 53 -2.85 14.78 -1.45
C SER A 53 -1.77 14.02 -0.72
N LEU A 54 -0.53 14.13 -1.17
CA LEU A 54 0.60 13.44 -0.56
C LEU A 54 0.88 14.00 0.83
N VAL A 55 1.02 13.12 1.81
CA VAL A 55 1.29 13.47 3.21
C VAL A 55 2.69 13.04 3.62
N TYR A 56 3.06 11.82 3.27
CA TYR A 56 4.32 11.23 3.69
C TYR A 56 4.77 10.17 2.70
N TRP A 57 6.04 10.10 2.40
CA TRP A 57 6.63 9.03 1.59
C TRP A 57 8.00 8.65 2.13
N LYS A 58 8.41 7.44 1.84
CA LYS A 58 9.72 6.94 2.23
C LYS A 58 10.24 5.91 1.24
N SER A 59 11.53 6.00 0.98
CA SER A 59 12.32 4.96 0.33
C SER A 59 13.47 4.59 1.26
N ARG A 60 13.67 3.31 1.51
CA ARG A 60 14.71 2.85 2.41
C ARG A 60 15.11 1.40 2.10
N ARG A 61 16.38 1.09 2.37
CA ARG A 61 16.85 -0.28 2.41
C ARG A 61 16.17 -1.08 3.54
N LEU A 62 15.74 -2.29 3.23
CA LEU A 62 15.19 -3.21 4.20
C LEU A 62 16.30 -3.66 5.15
N ARG A 63 16.12 -3.49 6.47
CA ARG A 63 17.13 -3.86 7.47
C ARG A 63 17.15 -5.35 7.79
N ARG A 64 15.99 -5.99 7.72
CA ARG A 64 15.81 -7.42 7.95
C ARG A 64 16.05 -8.17 6.65
N LYS A 65 16.81 -9.27 6.72
CA LYS A 65 17.02 -10.13 5.56
C LYS A 65 15.71 -10.84 5.22
N ALA A 66 15.28 -10.70 3.97
CA ALA A 66 14.18 -11.49 3.41
C ALA A 66 14.75 -12.75 2.76
N SER A 67 14.12 -13.88 2.98
CA SER A 67 14.45 -15.17 2.36
C SER A 67 13.64 -15.42 1.10
N SER A 68 12.53 -14.70 0.92
CA SER A 68 11.62 -14.83 -0.22
C SER A 68 11.10 -13.46 -0.65
N SER A 69 10.56 -13.39 -1.87
CA SER A 69 9.86 -12.19 -2.35
C SER A 69 8.67 -11.87 -1.48
N LEU A 70 7.85 -12.88 -1.12
CA LEU A 70 6.68 -12.70 -0.26
C LEU A 70 7.07 -12.13 1.10
N LEU A 71 8.16 -12.64 1.73
CA LEU A 71 8.64 -12.09 2.99
C LEU A 71 9.13 -10.64 2.83
N CYS A 72 9.78 -10.30 1.72
CA CYS A 72 10.21 -8.94 1.44
C CYS A 72 9.00 -7.98 1.36
N GLU A 73 7.97 -8.37 0.62
CA GLU A 73 6.72 -7.62 0.48
C GLU A 73 5.98 -7.49 1.81
N SER A 74 5.88 -8.58 2.58
CA SER A 74 5.22 -8.58 3.89
C SER A 74 5.94 -7.69 4.90
N LEU A 75 7.28 -7.73 4.95
CA LEU A 75 8.09 -6.84 5.79
C LEU A 75 7.93 -5.37 5.38
N SER A 76 7.85 -5.10 4.08
CA SER A 76 7.60 -3.76 3.55
C SER A 76 6.22 -3.27 3.96
N GLY A 77 5.19 -4.10 3.73
CA GLY A 77 3.80 -3.83 4.07
C GLY A 77 3.60 -3.56 5.56
N SER A 78 4.12 -4.43 6.43
CA SER A 78 4.06 -4.27 7.89
C SER A 78 4.71 -2.97 8.35
N LYS A 79 5.88 -2.63 7.80
CA LYS A 79 6.56 -1.37 8.13
C LYS A 79 5.83 -0.14 7.61
N ALA A 80 5.26 -0.22 6.43
CA ALA A 80 4.46 0.84 5.84
C ALA A 80 3.18 1.06 6.67
N MET A 81 2.50 -0.02 7.07
CA MET A 81 1.29 0.02 7.88
C MET A 81 1.54 0.65 9.24
N ALA A 82 2.63 0.31 9.93
CA ALA A 82 3.00 0.95 11.20
C ALA A 82 3.21 2.48 11.06
N ASN A 83 3.73 2.96 9.92
CA ASN A 83 3.83 4.40 9.65
C ASN A 83 2.47 5.01 9.27
N PHE A 84 1.64 4.25 8.60
CA PHE A 84 0.28 4.66 8.25
C PHE A 84 -0.59 4.85 9.49
N LEU A 85 -0.55 3.91 10.44
CA LEU A 85 -1.17 4.04 11.76
C LEU A 85 -0.71 5.30 12.48
N ARG A 86 0.60 5.58 12.47
CA ARG A 86 1.14 6.80 13.08
C ARG A 86 0.57 8.07 12.45
N VAL A 87 0.46 8.12 11.11
CA VAL A 87 -0.15 9.27 10.43
C VAL A 87 -1.63 9.38 10.78
N ALA A 88 -2.35 8.25 10.82
CA ALA A 88 -3.76 8.22 11.21
C ALA A 88 -3.99 8.71 12.65
N SER A 89 -3.11 8.32 13.58
CA SER A 89 -3.15 8.79 14.97
C SER A 89 -2.88 10.29 15.09
N LEU A 90 -1.92 10.81 14.33
CA LEU A 90 -1.65 12.25 14.29
C LEU A 90 -2.82 13.03 13.70
N ASP A 91 -3.45 12.52 12.64
CA ASP A 91 -4.63 13.10 12.04
C ASP A 91 -5.81 13.14 13.05
N ALA A 92 -6.05 12.04 13.75
CA ALA A 92 -7.08 11.98 14.79
C ALA A 92 -6.79 12.99 15.93
N ALA A 93 -5.54 13.07 16.39
CA ALA A 93 -5.13 14.04 17.41
C ALA A 93 -5.35 15.48 16.95
N LEU A 94 -5.00 15.82 15.71
CA LEU A 94 -5.20 17.16 15.16
C LEU A 94 -6.69 17.55 15.08
N ARG A 95 -7.57 16.60 14.76
CA ARG A 95 -9.03 16.82 14.72
C ARG A 95 -9.60 17.07 16.09
N VAL A 96 -9.18 16.32 17.09
CA VAL A 96 -9.61 16.52 18.48
C VAL A 96 -9.12 17.85 19.03
N THR A 97 -7.86 18.24 18.72
CA THR A 97 -7.26 19.50 19.21
C THR A 97 -7.74 20.72 18.47
N GLY A 98 -8.16 20.61 17.22
CA GLY A 98 -8.78 21.72 16.48
C GLY A 98 -10.02 22.29 17.18
N HIS A 99 -10.62 21.52 18.08
CA HIS A 99 -11.73 21.94 18.93
C HIS A 99 -11.31 22.38 20.35
N ARG A 100 -10.06 22.16 20.75
CA ARG A 100 -9.55 22.50 22.09
C ARG A 100 -8.23 23.26 21.97
N HIS A 101 -8.30 24.56 21.85
CA HIS A 101 -7.12 25.42 21.87
C HIS A 101 -6.28 25.20 23.15
N GLY A 102 -5.05 24.76 22.99
CA GLY A 102 -4.01 24.87 24.00
C GLY A 102 -3.42 23.61 24.61
N MET A 103 -3.80 22.39 24.19
CA MET A 103 -3.14 21.17 24.69
C MET A 103 -1.97 20.73 23.81
N PRO A 104 -0.82 20.30 24.41
CA PRO A 104 0.29 19.72 23.65
C PRO A 104 -0.13 18.42 22.95
N LEU A 105 0.21 18.29 21.66
CA LEU A 105 -0.05 17.12 20.82
C LEU A 105 0.40 15.77 21.42
N THR A 106 1.38 15.80 22.32
CA THR A 106 1.96 14.63 22.97
C THR A 106 1.02 13.93 23.96
N HIS A 107 0.11 14.65 24.61
CA HIS A 107 -0.83 14.06 25.57
C HIS A 107 -2.05 13.40 24.90
N LEU A 108 -2.47 13.92 23.76
CA LEU A 108 -3.67 13.42 23.06
C LEU A 108 -3.43 12.13 22.26
N ALA A 109 -2.21 11.93 21.80
CA ALA A 109 -1.85 10.70 21.07
C ALA A 109 -1.75 9.47 21.97
N LEU A 110 -1.68 9.64 23.29
CA LEU A 110 -1.51 8.55 24.25
C LEU A 110 -2.82 8.12 24.94
N GLU A 111 -3.84 8.98 24.96
CA GLU A 111 -5.03 8.69 25.78
C GLU A 111 -6.20 8.02 25.04
N GLU A 112 -6.28 8.07 23.70
CA GLU A 112 -7.39 7.43 23.00
C GLU A 112 -7.02 6.75 21.66
N PRO A 113 -6.52 5.52 21.67
CA PRO A 113 -6.58 4.65 20.50
C PRO A 113 -8.03 4.32 20.09
N THR A 114 -8.99 4.59 20.97
CA THR A 114 -10.40 4.22 20.84
C THR A 114 -11.20 5.06 19.82
N VAL A 115 -10.73 6.22 19.44
CA VAL A 115 -11.41 7.09 18.45
C VAL A 115 -11.31 6.52 17.02
N LEU A 116 -10.31 5.70 16.74
CA LEU A 116 -10.16 5.04 15.44
C LEU A 116 -11.10 3.82 15.25
N THR A 117 -11.67 3.27 16.32
CA THR A 117 -12.29 1.93 16.30
C THR A 117 -13.81 1.91 16.25
N LYS A 118 -14.53 3.01 16.42
CA LYS A 118 -16.00 2.94 16.62
C LYS A 118 -16.88 3.61 15.60
N GLN A 119 -16.37 4.34 14.64
CA GLN A 119 -17.22 4.93 13.62
C GLN A 119 -17.11 4.17 12.30
N SER A 120 -18.17 3.44 12.03
CA SER A 120 -18.55 2.94 10.70
C SER A 120 -18.13 1.52 10.31
N ARG A 121 -18.72 0.54 10.97
CA ARG A 121 -18.97 -0.79 10.35
C ARG A 121 -20.24 -0.83 9.49
N THR A 122 -20.70 0.28 9.00
CA THR A 122 -21.81 0.33 8.04
C THR A 122 -21.25 0.25 6.61
N ASN A 123 -21.86 -0.52 5.78
CA ASN A 123 -21.63 -0.89 4.38
C ASN A 123 -21.26 0.21 3.37
N VAL A 124 -20.55 1.22 3.77
CA VAL A 124 -20.14 2.36 2.99
C VAL A 124 -18.62 2.32 2.82
N ASP A 125 -18.11 2.92 1.80
CA ASP A 125 -16.70 2.97 1.37
C ASP A 125 -15.65 2.87 2.49
N PRO A 126 -14.58 2.11 2.32
CA PRO A 126 -13.57 1.91 3.37
C PRO A 126 -12.92 3.23 3.78
N GLU A 127 -12.60 3.36 5.07
CA GLU A 127 -11.92 4.53 5.64
C GLU A 127 -10.50 4.69 5.10
N ALA A 128 -9.87 3.57 4.73
CA ALA A 128 -8.53 3.52 4.19
C ALA A 128 -8.37 2.44 3.13
N GLN A 129 -7.37 2.60 2.28
CA GLN A 129 -6.98 1.62 1.28
C GLN A 129 -5.47 1.41 1.31
N MET A 130 -5.04 0.15 1.21
CA MET A 130 -3.64 -0.23 1.02
C MET A 130 -3.48 -0.82 -0.37
N VAL A 131 -2.75 -0.11 -1.22
CA VAL A 131 -2.50 -0.47 -2.64
C VAL A 131 -1.15 -1.14 -2.75
N MET A 132 -1.09 -2.25 -3.48
CA MET A 132 0.12 -3.03 -3.76
C MET A 132 0.03 -3.70 -5.13
N ASP A 133 1.16 -4.04 -5.71
CA ASP A 133 1.25 -4.83 -6.94
C ASP A 133 1.72 -6.27 -6.70
N ALA A 134 2.18 -6.59 -5.50
CA ALA A 134 2.54 -7.93 -5.08
C ALA A 134 1.29 -8.82 -4.90
N LYS A 135 0.94 -9.58 -5.94
CA LYS A 135 -0.25 -10.43 -5.94
C LYS A 135 -0.23 -11.47 -4.81
N ALA A 136 0.95 -12.04 -4.49
CA ALA A 136 1.08 -13.01 -3.41
C ALA A 136 0.78 -12.39 -2.04
N LEU A 137 1.21 -11.15 -1.78
CA LEU A 137 0.86 -10.42 -0.56
C LEU A 137 -0.65 -10.13 -0.53
N TYR A 138 -1.19 -9.61 -1.63
CA TYR A 138 -2.63 -9.32 -1.73
C TYR A 138 -3.49 -10.54 -1.44
N ASP A 139 -3.18 -11.69 -2.06
CA ASP A 139 -3.91 -12.94 -1.84
C ASP A 139 -3.79 -13.43 -0.39
N SER A 140 -2.59 -13.30 0.22
CA SER A 140 -2.37 -13.65 1.61
C SER A 140 -3.17 -12.75 2.58
N LEU A 141 -3.37 -11.47 2.25
CA LEU A 141 -4.17 -10.56 3.06
C LEU A 141 -5.68 -10.83 2.95
N LEU A 142 -6.15 -11.34 1.83
CA LEU A 142 -7.55 -11.72 1.63
C LEU A 142 -7.87 -13.13 2.14
N SER A 143 -6.89 -14.02 2.20
CA SER A 143 -7.08 -15.41 2.65
C SER A 143 -7.33 -15.46 4.15
N GLU A 144 -8.30 -16.27 4.56
CA GLU A 144 -8.48 -16.64 5.98
C GLU A 144 -7.43 -17.65 6.45
N GLN A 145 -6.86 -18.40 5.51
CA GLN A 145 -5.82 -19.39 5.80
C GLN A 145 -4.44 -18.72 5.76
N GLN A 146 -3.64 -18.99 6.78
CA GLN A 146 -2.24 -18.58 6.78
C GLN A 146 -1.43 -19.43 5.80
N ASN A 147 -0.51 -18.81 5.09
CA ASN A 147 0.43 -19.52 4.23
C ASN A 147 1.43 -20.29 5.13
N GLN A 148 1.29 -21.62 5.17
CA GLN A 148 2.10 -22.47 6.05
C GLN A 148 3.55 -22.64 5.58
N ASP A 149 3.84 -22.34 4.31
CA ASP A 149 5.16 -22.53 3.73
C ASP A 149 6.19 -21.45 4.13
N ASP A 150 5.74 -20.26 4.55
CA ASP A 150 6.61 -19.16 5.03
C ASP A 150 6.01 -18.54 6.30
N GLU A 151 6.31 -19.17 7.44
CA GLU A 151 5.80 -18.74 8.76
C GLU A 151 6.12 -17.28 9.08
N ARG A 152 7.28 -16.77 8.61
CA ARG A 152 7.67 -15.38 8.85
C ARG A 152 6.83 -14.42 8.04
N ALA A 153 6.57 -14.74 6.78
CA ALA A 153 5.66 -13.95 5.95
C ALA A 153 4.22 -14.01 6.51
N ALA A 154 3.77 -15.17 6.98
CA ALA A 154 2.46 -15.34 7.61
C ALA A 154 2.29 -14.45 8.84
N LEU A 155 3.31 -14.38 9.70
CA LEU A 155 3.30 -13.51 10.88
C LEU A 155 3.19 -12.03 10.49
N GLU A 156 4.00 -11.55 9.55
CA GLU A 156 3.91 -10.16 9.08
C GLU A 156 2.55 -9.87 8.43
N CYS A 157 1.99 -10.82 7.66
CA CYS A 157 0.64 -10.68 7.09
C CYS A 157 -0.44 -10.59 8.18
N SER A 158 -0.31 -11.36 9.27
CA SER A 158 -1.24 -11.30 10.40
C SER A 158 -1.21 -9.94 11.07
N MET A 159 -0.02 -9.38 11.29
CA MET A 159 0.14 -8.03 11.83
C MET A 159 -0.48 -6.97 10.92
N ILE A 160 -0.28 -7.09 9.60
CA ILE A 160 -0.90 -6.18 8.63
C ILE A 160 -2.43 -6.27 8.69
N LYS A 161 -3.01 -7.48 8.78
CA LYS A 161 -4.46 -7.68 8.88
C LYS A 161 -5.04 -7.03 10.12
N GLU A 162 -4.41 -7.21 11.28
CA GLU A 162 -4.81 -6.59 12.53
C GLU A 162 -4.81 -5.06 12.43
N ASP A 163 -3.74 -4.48 11.91
CA ASP A 163 -3.62 -3.04 11.68
C ASP A 163 -4.68 -2.54 10.68
N MET A 164 -4.96 -3.33 9.63
CA MET A 164 -5.98 -2.99 8.63
C MET A 164 -7.39 -3.00 9.23
N GLU A 165 -7.72 -3.97 10.07
CA GLU A 165 -8.99 -4.03 10.79
C GLU A 165 -9.16 -2.80 11.69
N GLN A 166 -8.12 -2.45 12.42
CA GLN A 166 -8.10 -1.28 13.29
C GLN A 166 -8.38 0.04 12.54
N LEU A 167 -7.87 0.16 11.31
CA LEU A 167 -8.02 1.35 10.47
C LEU A 167 -9.25 1.35 9.56
N GLY A 168 -10.03 0.26 9.51
CA GLY A 168 -11.04 0.09 8.47
C GLY A 168 -10.45 0.10 7.06
N CYS A 169 -9.24 -0.44 6.92
CA CYS A 169 -8.46 -0.45 5.69
C CYS A 169 -8.78 -1.68 4.83
N ARG A 170 -8.84 -1.50 3.51
CA ARG A 170 -8.97 -2.59 2.54
C ARG A 170 -7.73 -2.73 1.68
N PRO A 171 -7.26 -3.98 1.42
CA PRO A 171 -6.19 -4.21 0.45
C PRO A 171 -6.74 -4.01 -0.96
N ARG A 172 -5.93 -3.43 -1.84
CA ARG A 172 -6.22 -3.25 -3.27
C ARG A 172 -4.99 -3.64 -4.07
N TRP A 173 -5.22 -4.41 -5.10
CA TRP A 173 -4.16 -4.81 -6.02
C TRP A 173 -4.19 -3.94 -7.28
N VAL A 174 -3.00 -3.55 -7.75
CA VAL A 174 -2.82 -2.86 -9.04
C VAL A 174 -1.73 -3.57 -9.85
N PRO A 175 -1.78 -3.48 -11.18
CA PRO A 175 -0.65 -3.90 -11.98
C PRO A 175 0.61 -3.15 -11.64
N HIS A 176 1.76 -3.81 -11.80
CA HIS A 176 3.08 -3.26 -11.57
C HIS A 176 3.35 -1.92 -12.29
N ASP A 177 2.92 -1.81 -13.55
CA ASP A 177 3.02 -0.59 -14.36
C ASP A 177 2.10 0.56 -13.91
N LYS A 178 1.31 0.35 -12.86
CA LYS A 178 0.41 1.36 -12.27
C LYS A 178 0.75 1.70 -10.82
N ASN A 179 1.75 1.05 -10.22
CA ASN A 179 2.14 1.28 -8.84
C ASN A 179 3.09 2.49 -8.70
N PRO A 180 2.65 3.65 -8.17
CA PRO A 180 3.54 4.81 -7.99
C PRO A 180 4.70 4.55 -7.01
N ALA A 181 4.55 3.62 -6.06
CA ALA A 181 5.60 3.32 -5.09
C ALA A 181 6.80 2.58 -5.71
N ASP A 182 6.65 2.03 -6.91
CA ASP A 182 7.73 1.40 -7.69
C ASP A 182 8.94 2.34 -7.88
N ALA A 183 8.68 3.62 -8.10
CA ALA A 183 9.71 4.66 -8.21
C ALA A 183 10.53 4.88 -6.93
N LEU A 184 10.08 4.37 -5.79
CA LEU A 184 10.77 4.47 -4.51
C LEU A 184 11.70 3.28 -4.24
N THR A 185 11.58 2.21 -5.00
CA THR A 185 12.32 0.96 -4.81
C THR A 185 13.21 0.61 -6.00
N LYS A 186 12.92 1.16 -7.17
CA LYS A 186 13.63 0.94 -8.43
C LYS A 186 14.10 2.27 -8.98
N CYS A 187 15.37 2.35 -9.38
CA CYS A 187 16.01 3.63 -9.71
C CYS A 187 16.02 3.95 -11.21
N GLU A 188 15.41 3.11 -12.08
CA GLU A 188 15.59 3.23 -13.54
C GLU A 188 14.31 3.01 -14.34
N GLY A 189 14.22 3.69 -15.49
CA GLY A 189 13.30 3.39 -16.57
C GLY A 189 11.83 3.70 -16.33
N ALA A 190 10.97 2.85 -16.85
CA ALA A 190 9.51 3.00 -16.85
C ALA A 190 8.85 3.01 -15.46
N HIS A 191 9.58 2.59 -14.41
CA HIS A 191 9.10 2.57 -13.03
C HIS A 191 8.76 3.95 -12.47
N PHE A 192 9.30 5.02 -13.08
CA PHE A 192 8.99 6.40 -12.70
C PHE A 192 7.68 6.94 -13.27
N GLU A 193 7.14 6.32 -14.33
CA GLU A 193 5.96 6.90 -15.00
C GLU A 193 4.71 6.98 -14.10
N PRO A 194 4.34 5.96 -13.31
CA PRO A 194 3.19 6.06 -12.40
C PRO A 194 3.36 7.17 -11.36
N MET A 195 4.57 7.32 -10.79
CA MET A 195 4.87 8.41 -9.86
C MET A 195 4.84 9.77 -10.56
N SER A 196 5.44 9.89 -11.72
CA SER A 196 5.44 11.13 -12.50
C SER A 196 4.02 11.58 -12.85
N ARG A 197 3.17 10.63 -13.23
CA ARG A 197 1.75 10.87 -13.47
C ARG A 197 1.06 11.36 -12.21
N LEU A 198 1.22 10.65 -11.08
CA LEU A 198 0.66 11.04 -9.79
C LEU A 198 1.07 12.47 -9.41
N LEU A 199 2.35 12.81 -9.56
CA LEU A 199 2.87 14.15 -9.22
C LEU A 199 2.34 15.25 -10.16
N ARG A 200 2.15 14.95 -11.44
CA ARG A 200 1.64 15.92 -12.43
C ARG A 200 0.14 16.17 -12.25
N THR A 201 -0.64 15.11 -12.09
CA THR A 201 -2.10 15.21 -12.06
C THR A 201 -2.65 15.42 -10.65
N SER A 202 -1.91 14.97 -9.65
CA SER A 202 -2.38 14.84 -8.25
C SER A 202 -3.69 14.06 -8.17
N THR A 203 -3.84 13.06 -9.06
CA THR A 203 -4.97 12.13 -9.08
C THR A 203 -4.48 10.71 -9.21
N PHE A 204 -5.27 9.75 -8.74
CA PHE A 204 -5.01 8.33 -8.85
C PHE A 204 -6.31 7.58 -9.11
N SER A 205 -6.24 6.45 -9.79
CA SER A 205 -7.37 5.56 -10.02
C SER A 205 -6.97 4.12 -9.80
N ILE A 206 -7.86 3.37 -9.19
CA ILE A 206 -7.75 1.93 -9.00
C ILE A 206 -8.97 1.32 -9.66
N ARG A 207 -8.77 0.48 -10.68
CA ARG A 207 -9.88 -0.29 -11.23
C ARG A 207 -10.22 -1.44 -10.28
N GLU A 208 -11.42 -1.98 -10.41
CA GLU A 208 -11.75 -3.22 -9.69
C GLU A 208 -10.79 -4.33 -10.13
N GLU A 209 -10.29 -5.09 -9.17
CA GLU A 209 -9.32 -6.15 -9.41
C GLU A 209 -9.82 -7.21 -10.40
N SER A 210 -11.12 -7.53 -10.35
CA SER A 210 -11.77 -8.44 -11.29
C SER A 210 -11.69 -7.93 -12.73
N GLU A 211 -12.03 -6.67 -12.97
CA GLU A 211 -11.96 -6.05 -14.30
C GLU A 211 -10.53 -6.05 -14.85
N GLU A 212 -9.55 -5.73 -14.02
CA GLU A 212 -8.15 -5.72 -14.41
C GLU A 212 -7.63 -7.13 -14.74
N LEU A 213 -8.06 -8.14 -13.97
CA LEU A 213 -7.72 -9.53 -14.21
C LEU A 213 -8.38 -10.07 -15.50
N GLU A 214 -9.63 -9.70 -15.76
CA GLU A 214 -10.35 -10.06 -16.98
C GLU A 214 -9.69 -9.43 -18.20
N GLN A 215 -9.34 -8.15 -18.15
CA GLN A 215 -8.62 -7.49 -19.24
C GLN A 215 -7.27 -8.15 -19.53
N ARG A 216 -6.53 -8.55 -18.51
CA ARG A 216 -5.27 -9.28 -18.68
C ARG A 216 -5.44 -10.66 -19.27
N ARG A 217 -6.51 -11.38 -18.92
CA ARG A 217 -6.86 -12.66 -19.54
C ARG A 217 -7.19 -12.46 -21.01
N ALA A 218 -8.06 -11.51 -21.31
CA ALA A 218 -8.43 -11.21 -22.70
C ALA A 218 -7.21 -10.83 -23.56
N VAL A 219 -6.30 -10.00 -23.04
CA VAL A 219 -5.06 -9.65 -23.75
C VAL A 219 -4.15 -10.87 -23.95
N LYS A 220 -4.04 -11.76 -22.96
CA LYS A 220 -3.29 -13.02 -23.09
C LYS A 220 -3.87 -13.92 -24.17
N ASP A 221 -5.19 -14.04 -24.21
CA ASP A 221 -5.89 -14.88 -25.18
C ASP A 221 -5.73 -14.36 -26.61
N VAL A 222 -5.72 -13.02 -26.78
CA VAL A 222 -5.51 -12.38 -28.10
C VAL A 222 -4.05 -12.43 -28.55
N LEU A 223 -3.09 -12.25 -27.66
CA LEU A 223 -1.66 -12.19 -28.01
C LEU A 223 -0.98 -13.57 -28.06
N GLY A 224 -1.66 -14.65 -27.69
CA GLY A 224 -1.08 -15.97 -27.57
C GLY A 224 -0.04 -16.03 -26.44
N TYR A 225 -0.31 -16.78 -25.40
CA TYR A 225 0.65 -16.95 -24.31
C TYR A 225 1.87 -17.77 -24.77
N VAL A 226 3.00 -17.10 -24.93
CA VAL A 226 4.29 -17.80 -25.04
C VAL A 226 4.83 -17.95 -23.60
N PRO A 227 4.85 -19.17 -23.03
CA PRO A 227 5.44 -19.40 -21.71
C PRO A 227 6.92 -18.98 -21.74
N ARG A 228 7.37 -18.18 -20.79
CA ARG A 228 8.81 -17.97 -20.63
C ARG A 228 9.45 -19.34 -20.38
N PRO A 229 10.52 -19.72 -21.10
CA PRO A 229 11.23 -20.95 -20.81
C PRO A 229 11.67 -20.91 -19.34
N ARG A 230 11.35 -21.98 -18.60
CA ARG A 230 11.86 -22.13 -17.23
C ARG A 230 13.39 -22.10 -17.34
N SER A 231 14.01 -21.17 -16.62
CA SER A 231 15.47 -21.16 -16.47
C SER A 231 15.89 -22.55 -15.99
N MET A 232 16.70 -23.23 -16.78
CA MET A 232 17.28 -24.53 -16.39
C MET A 232 18.01 -24.35 -15.06
N PRO A 233 17.89 -25.27 -14.11
CA PRO A 233 18.72 -25.24 -12.92
C PRO A 233 20.17 -25.36 -13.37
N PHE A 234 21.03 -24.48 -12.84
CA PHE A 234 22.47 -24.56 -13.03
C PHE A 234 22.92 -25.97 -12.60
N SER A 235 23.41 -26.76 -13.55
CA SER A 235 24.16 -27.96 -13.23
C SER A 235 25.47 -27.52 -12.58
N ALA A 236 25.63 -27.81 -11.30
CA ALA A 236 26.91 -27.73 -10.63
C ALA A 236 27.85 -28.76 -11.26
N SER A 237 28.92 -28.30 -11.85
CA SER A 237 30.11 -29.06 -12.19
C SER A 237 31.26 -28.54 -11.35
#